data_db8e9a5c4f59ea5857d13fa39fe37ef1
#
_entry.id   db8e9a5c4f59ea5857d13fa39fe37ef1
#
_cell.length_a   1.000
_cell.length_b   1.000
_cell.length_c   1.000
_cell.angle_alpha   90.00
_cell.angle_beta   90.00
_cell.angle_gamma   90.00
#
_symmetry.space_group_name_H-M   'P 1'
#
loop_
_entity.id
_entity.type
_entity.pdbx_description
1 polymer ?
#
loop_
_entity_poly.entity_id
_entity_poly.type
_entity_poly.pdbx_seq_one_letter_code
_entity_poly.pdbx_strand_id
1 'polypeptide(L)'
;MMKTKEFRIFYLSIFQIEGLTRTEQILLAYIYSRQKIGTPKNQTKLGQKFNMKQEAVSVNLFKLADKGYIIYNEDRIYPSAKAVKEINPNWRLEEDWTK
;
A
#
# COMPACT_ATOMS: atom_id res chain seq x y z
N MET A 1 5.93 -15.26 -0.34
CA MET A 1 5.67 -14.50 0.87
C MET A 1 6.76 -13.47 1.11
N MET A 2 6.38 -12.28 1.50
CA MET A 2 7.36 -11.23 1.78
C MET A 2 8.11 -11.53 3.07
N LYS A 3 9.40 -11.30 3.07
CA LYS A 3 10.21 -11.46 4.26
C LYS A 3 9.90 -10.32 5.24
N THR A 4 9.91 -10.64 6.51
CA THR A 4 9.61 -9.67 7.57
C THR A 4 10.51 -8.44 7.49
N LYS A 5 11.78 -8.65 7.20
CA LYS A 5 12.75 -7.57 7.11
C LYS A 5 12.40 -6.58 5.99
N GLU A 6 12.02 -7.10 4.83
CA GLU A 6 11.65 -6.26 3.70
C GLU A 6 10.38 -5.46 4.01
N PHE A 7 9.40 -6.11 4.60
CA PHE A 7 8.16 -5.43 4.95
C PHE A 7 8.43 -4.32 5.97
N ARG A 8 9.32 -4.57 6.91
CA ARG A 8 9.66 -3.57 7.92
C ARG A 8 10.28 -2.33 7.30
N ILE A 9 11.16 -2.50 6.31
CA ILE A 9 11.79 -1.37 5.63
C ILE A 9 10.73 -0.51 4.95
N PHE A 10 9.83 -1.13 4.21
CA PHE A 10 8.75 -0.42 3.53
C PHE A 10 7.87 0.32 4.54
N TYR A 11 7.58 -0.34 5.64
CA TYR A 11 6.71 0.22 6.65
C TYR A 11 7.30 1.48 7.27
N LEU A 12 8.58 1.45 7.58
CA LEU A 12 9.26 2.61 8.13
C LEU A 12 9.22 3.79 7.17
N SER A 13 9.46 3.54 5.88
CA SER A 13 9.39 4.58 4.87
C SER A 13 8.00 5.21 4.79
N ILE A 14 6.98 4.39 4.90
CA ILE A 14 5.61 4.87 4.85
C ILE A 14 5.28 5.77 6.03
N PHE A 15 5.81 5.48 7.21
CA PHE A 15 5.61 6.33 8.38
C PHE A 15 6.18 7.74 8.18
N GLN A 16 7.09 7.91 7.25
CA GLN A 16 7.69 9.21 6.98
C GLN A 16 6.86 10.06 6.01
N ILE A 17 5.83 9.50 5.43
CA ILE A 17 4.96 10.25 4.52
C ILE A 17 4.01 11.10 5.35
N GLU A 18 4.10 12.42 5.17
CA GLU A 18 3.23 13.34 5.87
C GLU A 18 1.82 13.29 5.30
N GLY A 19 0.84 13.53 6.16
CA GLY A 19 -0.55 13.61 5.73
C GLY A 19 -1.29 12.29 5.66
N LEU A 20 -0.65 11.18 6.05
CA LEU A 20 -1.33 9.88 6.10
C LEU A 20 -1.61 9.50 7.55
N THR A 21 -2.82 9.01 7.79
CA THR A 21 -3.14 8.41 9.09
C THR A 21 -2.52 7.03 9.18
N ARG A 22 -2.49 6.49 10.40
CA ARG A 22 -1.94 5.15 10.61
C ARG A 22 -2.65 4.10 9.78
N THR A 23 -3.98 4.18 9.72
CA THR A 23 -4.76 3.23 8.93
C THR A 23 -4.44 3.33 7.44
N GLU A 24 -4.30 4.55 6.95
CA GLU A 24 -3.89 4.76 5.56
C GLU A 24 -2.51 4.18 5.30
N GLN A 25 -1.59 4.36 6.23
CA GLN A 25 -0.24 3.83 6.12
C GLN A 25 -0.25 2.30 6.06
N ILE A 26 -1.04 1.65 6.89
CA ILE A 26 -1.13 0.20 6.92
C ILE A 26 -1.68 -0.33 5.59
N LEU A 27 -2.74 0.27 5.09
CA LEU A 27 -3.32 -0.15 3.83
C LEU A 27 -2.37 0.09 2.66
N LEU A 28 -1.69 1.23 2.66
CA LEU A 28 -0.73 1.54 1.60
C LEU A 28 0.44 0.57 1.63
N ALA A 29 0.92 0.21 2.83
CA ALA A 29 2.00 -0.76 2.97
C ALA A 29 1.62 -2.09 2.34
N TYR A 30 0.41 -2.56 2.60
CA TYR A 30 -0.06 -3.81 2.02
C TYR A 30 -0.16 -3.72 0.50
N ILE A 31 -0.74 -2.64 0.00
CA ILE A 31 -0.88 -2.42 -1.44
C ILE A 31 0.48 -2.33 -2.11
N TYR A 32 1.42 -1.63 -1.48
CA TYR A 32 2.77 -1.51 -2.00
C TYR A 32 3.47 -2.87 -2.04
N SER A 33 3.29 -3.69 -1.02
CA SER A 33 3.92 -5.01 -0.96
C SER A 33 3.45 -5.93 -2.08
N ARG A 34 2.30 -5.66 -2.67
CA ARG A 34 1.73 -6.46 -3.74
C ARG A 34 1.72 -5.72 -5.08
N GLN A 35 2.64 -4.78 -5.24
CA GLN A 35 2.60 -3.88 -6.40
C GLN A 35 2.69 -4.59 -7.75
N LYS A 36 3.30 -5.76 -7.80
CA LYS A 36 3.44 -6.48 -9.08
C LYS A 36 2.17 -7.17 -9.52
N ILE A 37 1.40 -7.72 -8.58
CA ILE A 37 0.18 -8.45 -8.91
C ILE A 37 -1.08 -7.63 -8.66
N GLY A 38 -0.97 -6.58 -7.85
CA GLY A 38 -2.12 -5.76 -7.48
C GLY A 38 -2.91 -6.36 -6.33
N THR A 39 -3.69 -5.52 -5.68
CA THR A 39 -4.52 -5.90 -4.55
C THR A 39 -5.98 -5.96 -5.02
N PRO A 40 -6.67 -7.09 -4.81
CA PRO A 40 -8.10 -7.15 -5.18
C PRO A 40 -8.89 -6.06 -4.45
N LYS A 41 -9.88 -5.50 -5.11
CA LYS A 41 -10.72 -4.45 -4.52
C LYS A 41 -11.69 -4.95 -3.47
N ASN A 42 -11.66 -6.21 -3.13
CA ASN A 42 -12.59 -6.79 -2.17
C ASN A 42 -12.35 -6.22 -0.77
N GLN A 43 -13.14 -5.22 -0.41
CA GLN A 43 -12.99 -4.50 0.85
C GLN A 43 -13.33 -5.37 2.06
N THR A 44 -14.19 -6.36 1.88
CA THR A 44 -14.53 -7.28 2.97
C THR A 44 -13.30 -8.09 3.37
N LYS A 45 -12.58 -8.62 2.38
CA LYS A 45 -11.36 -9.38 2.67
C LYS A 45 -10.28 -8.51 3.28
N LEU A 46 -10.13 -7.28 2.79
CA LEU A 46 -9.15 -6.37 3.37
C LEU A 46 -9.52 -6.04 4.81
N GLY A 47 -10.79 -5.83 5.08
CA GLY A 47 -11.24 -5.57 6.44
C GLY A 47 -10.95 -6.73 7.38
N GLN A 48 -11.19 -7.94 6.92
CA GLN A 48 -10.89 -9.13 7.73
C GLN A 48 -9.41 -9.25 8.00
N LYS A 49 -8.59 -9.00 7.00
CA LYS A 49 -7.13 -9.11 7.13
C LYS A 49 -6.58 -8.14 8.17
N PHE A 50 -7.09 -6.93 8.21
CA PHE A 50 -6.58 -5.88 9.09
C PHE A 50 -7.49 -5.61 10.29
N ASN A 51 -8.49 -6.46 10.50
CA ASN A 51 -9.45 -6.29 11.60
C ASN A 51 -10.12 -4.93 11.55
N MET A 52 -10.57 -4.55 10.37
CA MET A 52 -11.27 -3.30 10.12
C MET A 52 -12.66 -3.56 9.57
N LYS A 53 -13.57 -2.65 9.85
CA LYS A 53 -14.89 -2.70 9.22
C LYS A 53 -14.76 -2.33 7.75
N GLN A 54 -15.65 -2.90 6.92
CA GLN A 54 -15.63 -2.63 5.49
C GLN A 54 -15.72 -1.13 5.20
N GLU A 55 -16.53 -0.42 5.97
CA GLU A 55 -16.69 1.02 5.79
C GLU A 55 -15.38 1.76 6.03
N ALA A 56 -14.61 1.35 7.05
CA ALA A 56 -13.33 1.97 7.34
C ALA A 56 -12.34 1.71 6.21
N VAL A 57 -12.34 0.50 5.66
CA VAL A 57 -11.49 0.19 4.50
C VAL A 57 -11.85 1.09 3.33
N SER A 58 -13.16 1.19 3.03
CA SER A 58 -13.64 1.99 1.92
C SER A 58 -13.23 3.45 2.04
N VAL A 59 -13.43 4.04 3.21
CA VAL A 59 -13.10 5.44 3.45
C VAL A 59 -11.60 5.68 3.30
N ASN A 60 -10.79 4.79 3.85
CA ASN A 60 -9.34 4.95 3.81
C ASN A 60 -8.78 4.74 2.42
N LEU A 61 -9.33 3.80 1.64
CA LEU A 61 -8.92 3.64 0.25
C LEU A 61 -9.28 4.87 -0.58
N PHE A 62 -10.47 5.44 -0.33
CA PHE A 62 -10.87 6.66 -1.02
C PHE A 62 -9.87 7.80 -0.72
N LYS A 63 -9.49 7.94 0.54
CA LYS A 63 -8.55 8.99 0.93
C LYS A 63 -7.19 8.78 0.30
N LEU A 64 -6.72 7.54 0.24
CA LEU A 64 -5.44 7.23 -0.41
C LEU A 64 -5.49 7.57 -1.90
N ALA A 65 -6.59 7.25 -2.56
CA ALA A 65 -6.75 7.59 -3.99
C ALA A 65 -6.82 9.10 -4.18
N ASP A 66 -7.56 9.80 -3.30
CA ASP A 66 -7.71 11.24 -3.38
C ASP A 66 -6.36 11.95 -3.18
N LYS A 67 -5.52 11.41 -2.32
CA LYS A 67 -4.18 11.96 -2.07
C LYS A 67 -3.18 11.54 -3.14
N GLY A 68 -3.58 10.70 -4.07
CA GLY A 68 -2.73 10.30 -5.19
C GLY A 68 -1.78 9.15 -4.89
N TYR A 69 -2.02 8.36 -3.86
CA TYR A 69 -1.11 7.28 -3.48
C TYR A 69 -1.48 5.92 -4.05
N ILE A 70 -2.71 5.74 -4.49
CA ILE A 70 -3.12 4.48 -5.11
C ILE A 70 -3.89 4.76 -6.39
N ILE A 71 -3.89 3.78 -7.29
CA ILE A 71 -4.67 3.84 -8.52
C ILE A 71 -5.45 2.54 -8.68
N TYR A 72 -6.56 2.64 -9.37
CA TYR A 72 -7.40 1.49 -9.68
C TYR A 72 -7.21 1.11 -11.14
N ASN A 73 -7.02 -0.17 -11.39
CA ASN A 73 -6.94 -0.71 -12.74
C ASN A 73 -7.82 -1.95 -12.79
N GLU A 74 -8.95 -1.83 -13.43
CA GLU A 74 -9.98 -2.87 -13.47
C GLU A 74 -10.43 -3.21 -12.05
N ASP A 75 -10.23 -4.44 -11.60
CA ASP A 75 -10.66 -4.88 -10.28
C ASP A 75 -9.52 -4.95 -9.27
N ARG A 76 -8.40 -4.28 -9.58
CA ARG A 76 -7.24 -4.30 -8.69
C ARG A 76 -6.76 -2.91 -8.33
N ILE A 77 -6.06 -2.83 -7.21
CA ILE A 77 -5.51 -1.59 -6.69
C ILE A 77 -3.99 -1.69 -6.72
N TYR A 78 -3.35 -0.64 -7.18
CA TYR A 78 -1.88 -0.56 -7.27
C TYR A 78 -1.39 0.71 -6.58
N PRO A 79 -0.16 0.70 -6.06
CA PRO A 79 0.43 1.95 -5.60
C PRO A 79 0.71 2.83 -6.81
N SER A 80 0.51 4.14 -6.65
CA SER A 80 0.81 5.08 -7.73
C SER A 80 2.31 5.29 -7.85
N ALA A 81 2.75 5.92 -8.96
CA ALA A 81 4.15 6.28 -9.12
C ALA A 81 4.60 7.19 -7.99
N LYS A 82 3.73 8.12 -7.55
CA LYS A 82 4.02 9.00 -6.43
C LYS A 82 4.30 8.20 -5.16
N ALA A 83 3.46 7.20 -4.87
CA ALA A 83 3.64 6.37 -3.68
C ALA A 83 4.95 5.60 -3.74
N VAL A 84 5.25 5.00 -4.89
CA VAL A 84 6.48 4.23 -5.05
C VAL A 84 7.70 5.10 -4.78
N LYS A 85 7.71 6.31 -5.32
CA LYS A 85 8.85 7.22 -5.14
C LYS A 85 9.00 7.67 -3.70
N GLU A 86 7.89 7.93 -2.99
CA GLU A 86 7.97 8.39 -1.62
C GLU A 86 8.29 7.27 -0.64
N ILE A 87 7.79 6.06 -0.91
CA ILE A 87 8.07 4.92 -0.04
C ILE A 87 9.51 4.45 -0.23
N ASN A 88 9.97 4.42 -1.46
CA ASN A 88 11.30 3.93 -1.76
C ASN A 88 11.96 4.74 -2.86
N PRO A 89 12.70 5.80 -2.51
CA PRO A 89 13.43 6.59 -3.51
C PRO A 89 14.44 5.77 -4.31
N ASN A 90 14.87 4.61 -3.78
CA ASN A 90 15.81 3.72 -4.43
C ASN A 90 15.14 2.44 -4.93
N TRP A 91 13.95 2.58 -5.46
CA TRP A 91 13.13 1.42 -5.84
C TRP A 91 13.83 0.47 -6.81
N ARG A 92 14.75 0.99 -7.61
CA ARG A 92 15.49 0.13 -8.55
C ARG A 92 16.37 -0.88 -7.83
N LEU A 93 16.91 -0.49 -6.68
CA LEU A 93 17.69 -1.41 -5.87
C LEU A 93 16.80 -2.51 -5.29
N GLU A 94 15.61 -2.16 -4.89
CA GLU A 94 14.66 -3.15 -4.38
C GLU A 94 14.24 -4.14 -5.45
N GLU A 95 14.10 -3.68 -6.68
CA GLU A 95 13.79 -4.59 -7.78
C GLU A 95 14.86 -5.67 -7.91
N ASP A 96 16.11 -5.29 -7.70
CA ASP A 96 17.20 -6.24 -7.76
C ASP A 96 17.09 -7.29 -6.66
N TRP A 97 16.56 -6.90 -5.51
CA TRP A 97 16.38 -7.85 -4.41
C TRP A 97 15.34 -8.92 -4.72
N THR A 98 14.39 -8.62 -5.57
CA THR A 98 13.28 -9.52 -5.86
C THR A 98 13.56 -10.48 -7.00
N LYS A 99 14.70 -10.38 -7.61
CA LYS A 99 15.10 -11.24 -8.72
C LYS A 99 15.51 -12.63 -8.26
#